data_489369663524140bd4f288a3a89b62e5
#
_entry.id   489369663524140bd4f288a3a89b62e5
#
_cell.length_a   1.000
_cell.length_b   1.000
_cell.length_c   1.000
_cell.angle_alpha   90.00
_cell.angle_beta   90.00
_cell.angle_gamma   90.00
#
_symmetry.space_group_name_H-M   'P 1'
#
loop_
_entity.id
_entity.type
_entity.pdbx_description
1 polymer ?
#
loop_
_entity_poly.entity_id
_entity_poly.type
_entity_poly.pdbx_seq_one_letter_code
_entity_poly.pdbx_strand_id
1 'polypeptide(L)'
;MAQDITTENIMLLTQINALYQSLSEDGGMPRLAQMLEDYIHYPVSICDISYQIIAVSDEMNQFPFGIQRTPGGLLLDSSEIESLRRLQIEEKIYENRQTFHVNPEDHPDTTWAFCAIRIHQVPMGYVAVCLPKEIRLGDDQLKLITAFSDVCALEMQRRGFPDNRTGMPYESFLIDLFEGRFTESDTINERLSILGYTPGGYYCVIALEPATPLDNHLFHRRQVMALREHYPKSMAVVYKDHILLLINQEHPVLLTDTFLHPLQTFCTRNDMIAGISQPFADIIKISAYYHQALRTLELSDTSNPSIRLYHSTDALLPYLFSNCDYSGLQIGIHHHIYQLIEHDREYRTDFIQTLRTYLACDRNAALAASKLHIHRSTFFYRIKKIEELLDISATDSHLLFLYELSFYILDYLSR
;
A
#
# COMPACT_ATOMS: atom_id res chain seq x y z
N MET A 1 -14.49 -49.86 25.57
CA MET A 1 -13.42 -48.85 25.73
C MET A 1 -12.35 -48.91 24.61
N ALA A 2 -11.62 -50.00 24.37
CA ALA A 2 -10.61 -49.99 23.32
C ALA A 2 -11.18 -49.99 21.88
N GLN A 3 -12.36 -50.61 21.66
CA GLN A 3 -13.07 -50.61 20.37
C GLN A 3 -13.75 -49.26 20.07
N ASP A 4 -14.26 -48.56 21.09
CA ASP A 4 -14.90 -47.23 20.94
C ASP A 4 -13.87 -46.17 20.53
N ILE A 5 -12.70 -46.16 21.17
CA ILE A 5 -11.59 -45.23 20.87
C ILE A 5 -11.08 -45.41 19.44
N THR A 6 -11.10 -46.65 18.92
CA THR A 6 -10.67 -46.93 17.54
C THR A 6 -11.72 -46.44 16.51
N THR A 7 -13.00 -46.56 16.80
CA THR A 7 -14.11 -46.12 15.93
C THR A 7 -14.21 -44.59 15.83
N GLU A 8 -14.08 -43.89 16.96
CA GLU A 8 -14.07 -42.43 17.00
C GLU A 8 -12.86 -41.84 16.25
N ASN A 9 -11.66 -42.40 16.44
CA ASN A 9 -10.47 -42.01 15.69
C ASN A 9 -10.59 -42.21 14.17
N ILE A 10 -11.24 -43.32 13.73
CA ILE A 10 -11.48 -43.56 12.31
C ILE A 10 -12.46 -42.55 11.74
N MET A 11 -13.51 -42.18 12.48
CA MET A 11 -14.48 -41.17 12.06
C MET A 11 -13.84 -39.80 11.90
N LEU A 12 -13.07 -39.34 12.87
CA LEU A 12 -12.32 -38.10 12.81
C LEU A 12 -11.38 -38.03 11.59
N LEU A 13 -10.58 -39.05 11.37
CA LEU A 13 -9.71 -39.14 10.22
C LEU A 13 -10.45 -39.15 8.89
N THR A 14 -11.61 -39.78 8.83
CA THR A 14 -12.46 -39.79 7.63
C THR A 14 -13.01 -38.38 7.34
N GLN A 15 -13.48 -37.68 8.35
CA GLN A 15 -13.97 -36.29 8.23
C GLN A 15 -12.84 -35.34 7.79
N ILE A 16 -11.66 -35.43 8.42
CA ILE A 16 -10.50 -34.61 8.03
C ILE A 16 -10.12 -34.89 6.57
N ASN A 17 -10.04 -36.15 6.16
CA ASN A 17 -9.73 -36.50 4.79
C ASN A 17 -10.77 -35.96 3.78
N ALA A 18 -12.06 -36.02 4.11
CA ALA A 18 -13.11 -35.44 3.27
C ALA A 18 -12.96 -33.91 3.10
N LEU A 19 -12.56 -33.19 4.16
CA LEU A 19 -12.28 -31.75 4.09
C LEU A 19 -11.11 -31.47 3.10
N TYR A 20 -10.01 -32.21 3.16
CA TYR A 20 -8.90 -32.07 2.21
C TYR A 20 -9.30 -32.44 0.77
N GLN A 21 -10.10 -33.49 0.58
CA GLN A 21 -10.59 -33.87 -0.75
C GLN A 21 -11.48 -32.81 -1.38
N SER A 22 -12.29 -32.09 -0.58
CA SER A 22 -13.16 -31.02 -1.06
C SER A 22 -12.42 -29.85 -1.70
N LEU A 23 -11.11 -29.68 -1.43
CA LEU A 23 -10.27 -28.70 -2.11
C LEU A 23 -10.14 -28.95 -3.62
N SER A 24 -10.32 -30.18 -4.09
CA SER A 24 -10.31 -30.51 -5.52
C SER A 24 -11.66 -30.26 -6.21
N GLU A 25 -12.70 -29.93 -5.47
CA GLU A 25 -14.05 -29.70 -5.96
C GLU A 25 -14.40 -28.22 -6.04
N ASP A 26 -15.35 -27.85 -6.91
CA ASP A 26 -15.85 -26.48 -7.01
C ASP A 26 -16.88 -26.20 -5.91
N GLY A 27 -16.58 -25.34 -4.97
CA GLY A 27 -17.49 -24.96 -3.87
C GLY A 27 -16.87 -23.93 -2.93
N GLY A 28 -15.57 -23.98 -2.78
CA GLY A 28 -14.79 -22.98 -2.01
C GLY A 28 -15.19 -22.88 -0.55
N MET A 29 -14.94 -21.70 0.03
CA MET A 29 -15.16 -21.42 1.46
C MET A 29 -16.60 -21.65 1.93
N PRO A 30 -17.68 -21.27 1.19
CA PRO A 30 -19.05 -21.52 1.64
C PRO A 30 -19.34 -23.02 1.81
N ARG A 31 -18.88 -23.86 0.87
CA ARG A 31 -19.04 -25.32 0.98
C ARG A 31 -18.25 -25.89 2.16
N LEU A 32 -17.03 -25.42 2.38
CA LEU A 32 -16.23 -25.82 3.53
C LEU A 32 -16.94 -25.49 4.84
N ALA A 33 -17.49 -24.28 4.97
CA ALA A 33 -18.22 -23.86 6.17
C ALA A 33 -19.43 -24.78 6.42
N GLN A 34 -20.19 -25.13 5.36
CA GLN A 34 -21.32 -26.05 5.48
C GLN A 34 -20.90 -27.48 5.87
N MET A 35 -19.81 -27.99 5.29
CA MET A 35 -19.28 -29.31 5.66
C MET A 35 -18.89 -29.37 7.13
N LEU A 36 -18.29 -28.31 7.68
CA LEU A 36 -17.96 -28.28 9.10
C LEU A 36 -19.22 -28.27 9.96
N GLU A 37 -20.22 -27.46 9.62
CA GLU A 37 -21.52 -27.45 10.31
C GLU A 37 -22.17 -28.83 10.29
N ASP A 38 -22.19 -29.52 9.14
CA ASP A 38 -22.74 -30.87 9.00
C ASP A 38 -22.05 -31.89 9.93
N TYR A 39 -20.77 -31.69 10.23
CA TYR A 39 -20.01 -32.57 11.12
C TYR A 39 -20.16 -32.25 12.61
N ILE A 40 -20.22 -30.98 12.97
CA ILE A 40 -20.26 -30.55 14.37
C ILE A 40 -21.68 -30.16 14.85
N HIS A 41 -22.62 -29.96 13.91
CA HIS A 41 -24.01 -29.55 14.13
C HIS A 41 -24.17 -28.19 14.84
N TYR A 42 -23.27 -27.25 14.56
CA TYR A 42 -23.31 -25.88 15.08
C TYR A 42 -22.91 -24.87 14.00
N PRO A 43 -23.51 -23.66 14.04
CA PRO A 43 -23.23 -22.61 13.06
C PRO A 43 -21.76 -22.22 12.98
N VAL A 44 -21.26 -22.05 11.75
CA VAL A 44 -19.85 -21.76 11.44
C VAL A 44 -19.73 -20.46 10.65
N SER A 45 -18.78 -19.61 11.03
CA SER A 45 -18.33 -18.47 10.23
C SER A 45 -16.84 -18.50 10.01
N ILE A 46 -16.40 -17.99 8.86
CA ILE A 46 -15.01 -17.82 8.48
C ILE A 46 -14.78 -16.34 8.22
N CYS A 47 -13.93 -15.71 9.01
CA CYS A 47 -13.56 -14.31 8.91
C CYS A 47 -12.10 -14.16 8.52
N ASP A 48 -11.79 -13.14 7.73
CA ASP A 48 -10.41 -12.70 7.55
C ASP A 48 -9.95 -11.76 8.67
N ILE A 49 -8.68 -11.38 8.64
CA ILE A 49 -8.07 -10.46 9.60
C ILE A 49 -8.60 -9.01 9.50
N SER A 50 -9.38 -8.68 8.47
CA SER A 50 -10.03 -7.37 8.29
C SER A 50 -11.51 -7.40 8.73
N TYR A 51 -11.91 -8.46 9.44
CA TYR A 51 -13.30 -8.73 9.86
C TYR A 51 -14.28 -8.93 8.72
N GLN A 52 -13.80 -9.14 7.50
CA GLN A 52 -14.67 -9.53 6.39
C GLN A 52 -15.06 -10.99 6.58
N ILE A 53 -16.36 -11.26 6.49
CA ILE A 53 -16.87 -12.63 6.54
C ILE A 53 -16.70 -13.23 5.15
N ILE A 54 -15.80 -14.20 5.06
CA ILE A 54 -15.47 -14.90 3.81
C ILE A 54 -16.58 -15.90 3.47
N ALA A 55 -17.08 -16.59 4.49
CA ALA A 55 -18.18 -17.56 4.37
C ALA A 55 -18.88 -17.78 5.70
N VAL A 56 -20.13 -18.19 5.60
CA VAL A 56 -20.96 -18.67 6.71
C VAL A 56 -21.67 -19.95 6.29
N SER A 57 -21.97 -20.80 7.24
CA SER A 57 -22.83 -21.95 7.04
C SER A 57 -24.31 -21.55 7.04
N ASP A 58 -25.20 -22.47 6.62
CA ASP A 58 -26.62 -22.15 6.42
C ASP A 58 -27.36 -21.75 7.70
N GLU A 59 -27.07 -22.39 8.83
CA GLU A 59 -27.63 -21.99 10.12
C GLU A 59 -27.12 -20.62 10.58
N MET A 60 -25.84 -20.30 10.34
CA MET A 60 -25.27 -18.99 10.68
C MET A 60 -25.96 -17.85 9.91
N ASN A 61 -26.42 -18.08 8.68
CA ASN A 61 -27.19 -17.10 7.92
C ASN A 61 -28.54 -16.72 8.59
N GLN A 62 -29.06 -17.59 9.45
CA GLN A 62 -30.32 -17.36 10.17
C GLN A 62 -30.09 -16.71 11.54
N PHE A 63 -28.88 -16.69 12.01
CA PHE A 63 -28.50 -16.06 13.28
C PHE A 63 -28.30 -14.56 13.10
N PRO A 64 -28.93 -13.72 13.94
CA PRO A 64 -28.78 -12.25 13.86
C PRO A 64 -27.49 -11.73 14.43
N PHE A 65 -26.48 -12.58 14.63
CA PHE A 65 -25.22 -12.15 15.26
C PHE A 65 -24.37 -11.34 14.30
N GLY A 66 -24.29 -10.05 14.59
CA GLY A 66 -23.19 -9.20 14.25
C GLY A 66 -22.70 -9.22 12.80
N ILE A 67 -23.57 -9.61 11.84
CA ILE A 67 -23.23 -9.65 10.41
C ILE A 67 -23.93 -8.51 9.69
N GLN A 68 -23.16 -7.56 9.23
CA GLN A 68 -23.64 -6.45 8.42
C GLN A 68 -23.44 -6.75 6.93
N ARG A 69 -24.52 -6.55 6.13
CA ARG A 69 -24.43 -6.63 4.67
C ARG A 69 -24.02 -5.27 4.11
N THR A 70 -22.90 -5.22 3.43
CA THR A 70 -22.41 -4.04 2.74
C THR A 70 -22.34 -4.29 1.23
N PRO A 71 -22.26 -3.27 0.38
CA PRO A 71 -22.02 -3.45 -1.06
C PRO A 71 -20.76 -4.26 -1.38
N GLY A 72 -19.77 -4.26 -0.46
CA GLY A 72 -18.51 -5.01 -0.60
C GLY A 72 -18.53 -6.44 -0.04
N GLY A 73 -19.69 -6.92 0.47
CA GLY A 73 -19.81 -8.26 1.04
C GLY A 73 -20.37 -8.27 2.47
N LEU A 74 -20.15 -9.36 3.17
CA LEU A 74 -20.51 -9.51 4.58
C LEU A 74 -19.37 -9.03 5.47
N LEU A 75 -19.68 -8.21 6.45
CA LEU A 75 -18.72 -7.68 7.43
C LEU A 75 -19.20 -8.03 8.85
N LEU A 76 -18.26 -8.24 9.76
CA LEU A 76 -18.60 -8.34 11.18
C LEU A 76 -19.07 -6.96 11.67
N ASP A 77 -20.12 -6.92 12.47
CA ASP A 77 -20.66 -5.69 13.04
C ASP A 77 -19.63 -4.99 13.95
N SER A 78 -19.69 -3.66 14.00
CA SER A 78 -18.78 -2.86 14.83
C SER A 78 -18.87 -3.22 16.33
N SER A 79 -20.06 -3.55 16.82
CA SER A 79 -20.26 -3.96 18.23
C SER A 79 -19.56 -5.28 18.54
N GLU A 80 -19.58 -6.23 17.60
CA GLU A 80 -18.89 -7.52 17.75
C GLU A 80 -17.37 -7.35 17.72
N ILE A 81 -16.88 -6.51 16.81
CA ILE A 81 -15.45 -6.21 16.75
C ILE A 81 -14.95 -5.54 18.03
N GLU A 82 -15.73 -4.60 18.59
CA GLU A 82 -15.42 -3.95 19.84
C GLU A 82 -15.42 -4.95 21.00
N SER A 83 -16.38 -5.90 20.99
CA SER A 83 -16.43 -6.99 21.96
C SER A 83 -15.20 -7.91 21.87
N LEU A 84 -14.81 -8.35 20.66
CA LEU A 84 -13.63 -9.18 20.45
C LEU A 84 -12.35 -8.51 20.99
N ARG A 85 -12.20 -7.22 20.79
CA ARG A 85 -11.06 -6.42 21.26
C ARG A 85 -11.09 -6.23 22.79
N ARG A 86 -12.23 -5.79 23.33
CA ARG A 86 -12.38 -5.54 24.77
C ARG A 86 -12.10 -6.78 25.61
N LEU A 87 -12.55 -7.94 25.13
CA LEU A 87 -12.35 -9.23 25.81
C LEU A 87 -11.00 -9.89 25.45
N GLN A 88 -10.15 -9.21 24.69
CA GLN A 88 -8.85 -9.71 24.22
C GLN A 88 -8.97 -11.07 23.50
N ILE A 89 -10.13 -11.32 22.87
CA ILE A 89 -10.37 -12.57 22.14
C ILE A 89 -9.50 -12.62 20.88
N GLU A 90 -9.35 -11.49 20.21
CA GLU A 90 -8.52 -11.36 19.02
C GLU A 90 -7.06 -11.73 19.29
N GLU A 91 -6.46 -11.23 20.37
CA GLU A 91 -5.11 -11.60 20.78
C GLU A 91 -5.00 -13.11 21.05
N LYS A 92 -5.99 -13.67 21.78
CA LYS A 92 -6.05 -15.12 22.05
C LYS A 92 -6.17 -15.95 20.78
N ILE A 93 -6.97 -15.51 19.78
CA ILE A 93 -7.10 -16.18 18.47
C ILE A 93 -5.73 -16.22 17.79
N TYR A 94 -4.99 -15.13 17.81
CA TYR A 94 -3.71 -15.04 17.10
C TYR A 94 -2.52 -15.69 17.86
N GLU A 95 -2.60 -15.81 19.16
CA GLU A 95 -1.58 -16.49 19.97
C GLU A 95 -1.75 -18.02 20.00
N ASN A 96 -3.00 -18.50 20.05
CA ASN A 96 -3.27 -19.93 20.12
C ASN A 96 -3.14 -20.63 18.77
N ARG A 97 -2.56 -21.83 18.80
CA ARG A 97 -2.44 -22.70 17.61
C ARG A 97 -3.55 -23.75 17.51
N GLN A 98 -4.33 -23.90 18.55
CA GLN A 98 -5.41 -24.89 18.64
C GLN A 98 -6.73 -24.18 18.89
N THR A 99 -7.82 -24.86 18.58
CA THR A 99 -9.17 -24.39 18.87
C THR A 99 -9.37 -24.25 20.38
N PHE A 100 -9.98 -23.14 20.80
CA PHE A 100 -10.29 -22.86 22.19
C PHE A 100 -11.67 -22.24 22.35
N HIS A 101 -12.27 -22.39 23.55
CA HIS A 101 -13.58 -21.84 23.87
C HIS A 101 -13.48 -20.47 24.54
N VAL A 102 -14.46 -19.62 24.23
CA VAL A 102 -14.67 -18.32 24.88
C VAL A 102 -16.15 -18.17 25.24
N ASN A 103 -16.41 -17.57 26.39
CA ASN A 103 -17.75 -17.15 26.81
C ASN A 103 -17.77 -15.61 26.79
N PRO A 104 -18.30 -14.98 25.76
CA PRO A 104 -18.41 -13.54 25.72
C PRO A 104 -19.40 -13.03 26.73
N GLU A 105 -19.06 -12.01 27.51
CA GLU A 105 -19.98 -11.39 28.49
C GLU A 105 -21.17 -10.70 27.80
N ASP A 106 -20.98 -10.24 26.58
CA ASP A 106 -22.00 -9.55 25.78
C ASP A 106 -23.05 -10.50 25.18
N HIS A 107 -22.70 -11.79 25.10
CA HIS A 107 -23.58 -12.85 24.61
C HIS A 107 -23.72 -13.95 25.67
N PRO A 108 -24.43 -13.67 26.78
CA PRO A 108 -24.45 -14.55 27.96
C PRO A 108 -25.06 -15.93 27.69
N ASP A 109 -25.79 -16.10 26.59
CA ASP A 109 -26.47 -17.35 26.23
C ASP A 109 -25.68 -18.20 25.24
N THR A 110 -24.47 -17.76 24.83
CA THR A 110 -23.63 -18.45 23.86
C THR A 110 -22.22 -18.75 24.39
N THR A 111 -21.63 -19.76 23.78
CA THR A 111 -20.20 -20.06 23.88
C THR A 111 -19.66 -20.06 22.46
N TRP A 112 -18.45 -19.57 22.29
CA TRP A 112 -17.80 -19.58 20.99
C TRP A 112 -16.54 -20.43 21.02
N ALA A 113 -16.31 -21.18 19.94
CA ALA A 113 -15.05 -21.84 19.72
C ALA A 113 -14.32 -21.14 18.56
N PHE A 114 -13.08 -20.71 18.78
CA PHE A 114 -12.26 -20.00 17.80
C PHE A 114 -11.02 -20.82 17.43
N CYS A 115 -10.63 -20.75 16.15
CA CYS A 115 -9.36 -21.25 15.64
C CYS A 115 -8.79 -20.32 14.59
N ALA A 116 -7.51 -19.93 14.72
CA ALA A 116 -6.85 -19.09 13.76
C ALA A 116 -6.55 -19.84 12.45
N ILE A 117 -6.84 -19.22 11.32
CA ILE A 117 -6.40 -19.68 9.99
C ILE A 117 -5.02 -19.08 9.74
N ARG A 118 -3.99 -19.92 9.48
CA ARG A 118 -2.60 -19.47 9.35
C ARG A 118 -1.98 -19.92 8.04
N ILE A 119 -1.32 -18.99 7.37
CA ILE A 119 -0.49 -19.27 6.19
C ILE A 119 0.96 -18.93 6.57
N HIS A 120 1.88 -19.88 6.43
CA HIS A 120 3.29 -19.72 6.84
C HIS A 120 3.45 -19.16 8.27
N GLN A 121 2.64 -19.65 9.21
CA GLN A 121 2.59 -19.19 10.62
C GLN A 121 2.00 -17.79 10.83
N VAL A 122 1.60 -17.08 9.79
CA VAL A 122 0.96 -15.77 9.87
C VAL A 122 -0.56 -15.95 9.96
N PRO A 123 -1.24 -15.37 10.96
CA PRO A 123 -2.70 -15.37 11.02
C PRO A 123 -3.29 -14.62 9.82
N MET A 124 -4.21 -15.26 9.12
CA MET A 124 -4.90 -14.71 7.94
C MET A 124 -6.40 -14.53 8.16
N GLY A 125 -6.89 -15.04 9.25
CA GLY A 125 -8.29 -15.03 9.63
C GLY A 125 -8.54 -16.02 10.76
N TYR A 126 -9.79 -16.30 10.97
CA TYR A 126 -10.22 -17.27 11.98
C TYR A 126 -11.52 -17.95 11.60
N VAL A 127 -11.69 -19.14 12.12
CA VAL A 127 -12.97 -19.88 12.15
C VAL A 127 -13.62 -19.59 13.49
N ALA A 128 -14.92 -19.28 13.48
CA ALA A 128 -15.72 -19.14 14.68
C ALA A 128 -16.93 -20.08 14.61
N VAL A 129 -17.17 -20.84 15.69
CA VAL A 129 -18.30 -21.73 15.86
C VAL A 129 -19.13 -21.23 17.03
N CYS A 130 -20.43 -21.02 16.76
CA CYS A 130 -21.38 -20.56 17.77
C CYS A 130 -22.06 -21.76 18.46
N LEU A 131 -22.03 -21.80 19.78
CA LEU A 131 -22.56 -22.88 20.60
C LEU A 131 -23.54 -22.33 21.65
N PRO A 132 -24.57 -23.09 22.06
CA PRO A 132 -25.31 -22.78 23.28
C PRO A 132 -24.36 -22.71 24.49
N LYS A 133 -24.67 -21.86 25.46
CA LYS A 133 -23.80 -21.55 26.63
C LYS A 133 -23.27 -22.77 27.38
N GLU A 134 -24.08 -23.78 27.51
CA GLU A 134 -23.76 -24.96 28.31
C GLU A 134 -22.98 -26.02 27.53
N ILE A 135 -22.86 -25.84 26.24
CA ILE A 135 -22.22 -26.81 25.35
C ILE A 135 -20.72 -26.54 25.26
N ARG A 136 -19.95 -27.61 25.32
CA ARG A 136 -18.52 -27.64 25.05
C ARG A 136 -18.24 -28.71 24.04
N LEU A 137 -17.45 -28.40 23.04
CA LEU A 137 -16.97 -29.36 22.06
C LEU A 137 -15.99 -30.33 22.72
N GLY A 138 -16.09 -31.59 22.36
CA GLY A 138 -15.12 -32.60 22.75
C GLY A 138 -13.80 -32.48 22.02
N ASP A 139 -12.77 -33.17 22.51
CA ASP A 139 -11.40 -33.09 21.98
C ASP A 139 -11.32 -33.38 20.48
N ASP A 140 -12.11 -34.33 19.96
CA ASP A 140 -12.11 -34.68 18.56
C ASP A 140 -12.77 -33.62 17.68
N GLN A 141 -13.81 -32.94 18.16
CA GLN A 141 -14.42 -31.80 17.47
C GLN A 141 -13.45 -30.59 17.44
N LEU A 142 -12.72 -30.35 18.54
CA LEU A 142 -11.69 -29.30 18.58
C LEU A 142 -10.55 -29.58 17.60
N LYS A 143 -10.10 -30.84 17.50
CA LYS A 143 -9.10 -31.27 16.51
C LYS A 143 -9.62 -31.11 15.08
N LEU A 144 -10.90 -31.44 14.86
CA LEU A 144 -11.54 -31.28 13.54
C LEU A 144 -11.57 -29.81 13.11
N ILE A 145 -11.92 -28.88 13.99
CA ILE A 145 -11.91 -27.44 13.71
C ILE A 145 -10.49 -26.96 13.44
N THR A 146 -9.51 -27.46 14.19
CA THR A 146 -8.10 -27.13 13.94
C THR A 146 -7.65 -27.61 12.57
N ALA A 147 -7.95 -28.86 12.18
CA ALA A 147 -7.67 -29.36 10.84
C ALA A 147 -8.44 -28.60 9.74
N PHE A 148 -9.67 -28.21 10.03
CA PHE A 148 -10.49 -27.37 9.15
C PHE A 148 -9.84 -26.01 8.89
N SER A 149 -9.26 -25.38 9.92
CA SER A 149 -8.56 -24.10 9.75
C SER A 149 -7.34 -24.22 8.82
N ASP A 150 -6.64 -25.37 8.83
CA ASP A 150 -5.55 -25.66 7.91
C ASP A 150 -6.07 -25.82 6.46
N VAL A 151 -7.23 -26.48 6.27
CA VAL A 151 -7.88 -26.60 4.96
C VAL A 151 -8.33 -25.22 4.44
N CYS A 152 -8.88 -24.37 5.30
CA CYS A 152 -9.20 -22.99 4.95
C CYS A 152 -7.94 -22.20 4.52
N ALA A 153 -6.81 -22.40 5.20
CA ALA A 153 -5.54 -21.78 4.81
C ALA A 153 -5.10 -22.18 3.39
N LEU A 154 -5.21 -23.48 3.05
CA LEU A 154 -4.90 -23.98 1.71
C LEU A 154 -5.85 -23.41 0.65
N GLU A 155 -7.15 -23.32 0.95
CA GLU A 155 -8.12 -22.73 0.02
C GLU A 155 -7.89 -21.23 -0.16
N MET A 156 -7.49 -20.51 0.88
CA MET A 156 -7.05 -19.12 0.78
C MET A 156 -5.85 -18.98 -0.16
N GLN A 157 -4.81 -19.81 0.00
CA GLN A 157 -3.64 -19.81 -0.87
C GLN A 157 -4.01 -20.11 -2.33
N ARG A 158 -4.87 -21.12 -2.56
CA ARG A 158 -5.34 -21.48 -3.90
C ARG A 158 -6.05 -20.34 -4.62
N ARG A 159 -6.76 -19.50 -3.88
CA ARG A 159 -7.46 -18.31 -4.41
C ARG A 159 -6.55 -17.09 -4.59
N GLY A 160 -5.25 -17.26 -4.42
CA GLY A 160 -4.29 -16.16 -4.62
C GLY A 160 -4.30 -15.16 -3.46
N PHE A 161 -4.67 -15.59 -2.24
CA PHE A 161 -4.32 -14.82 -1.06
C PHE A 161 -2.79 -14.72 -1.04
N PRO A 162 -2.22 -13.50 -1.13
CA PRO A 162 -0.80 -13.36 -1.39
C PRO A 162 0.04 -13.96 -0.26
N ASP A 163 1.11 -14.66 -0.65
CA ASP A 163 2.13 -15.25 0.24
C ASP A 163 2.80 -14.21 1.17
N ASN A 164 2.58 -12.92 0.91
CA ASN A 164 3.26 -11.80 1.55
C ASN A 164 2.40 -11.01 2.55
N ARG A 165 1.29 -11.56 3.03
CA ARG A 165 0.50 -10.86 4.05
C ARG A 165 1.23 -10.91 5.39
N THR A 166 1.60 -9.77 5.92
CA THR A 166 2.47 -9.61 7.11
C THR A 166 1.72 -9.80 8.45
N GLY A 167 0.44 -10.19 8.39
CA GLY A 167 -0.36 -10.52 9.57
C GLY A 167 -0.95 -9.32 10.32
N MET A 168 -0.96 -8.14 9.69
CA MET A 168 -1.65 -6.98 10.25
C MET A 168 -3.12 -6.96 9.78
N PRO A 169 -4.08 -6.72 10.67
CA PRO A 169 -5.52 -6.78 10.35
C PRO A 169 -5.94 -5.92 9.16
N TYR A 170 -5.22 -4.82 8.91
CA TYR A 170 -5.54 -3.88 7.85
C TYR A 170 -4.84 -4.15 6.50
N GLU A 171 -3.92 -5.11 6.41
CA GLU A 171 -3.08 -5.24 5.21
C GLU A 171 -3.86 -5.61 3.95
N SER A 172 -4.78 -6.57 4.06
CA SER A 172 -5.67 -6.94 2.96
C SER A 172 -6.52 -5.77 2.50
N PHE A 173 -7.10 -5.06 3.47
CA PHE A 173 -7.89 -3.88 3.20
C PHE A 173 -7.06 -2.79 2.51
N LEU A 174 -5.84 -2.55 2.99
CA LEU A 174 -4.95 -1.53 2.44
C LEU A 174 -4.52 -1.87 1.01
N ILE A 175 -4.24 -3.15 0.72
CA ILE A 175 -3.95 -3.61 -0.65
C ILE A 175 -5.16 -3.40 -1.56
N ASP A 176 -6.36 -3.80 -1.12
CA ASP A 176 -7.58 -3.61 -1.90
C ASP A 176 -7.88 -2.12 -2.15
N LEU A 177 -7.51 -1.28 -1.19
CA LEU A 177 -7.63 0.17 -1.29
C LEU A 177 -6.67 0.74 -2.35
N PHE A 178 -5.40 0.33 -2.33
CA PHE A 178 -4.41 0.73 -3.35
C PHE A 178 -4.77 0.22 -4.75
N GLU A 179 -5.38 -0.96 -4.85
CA GLU A 179 -5.86 -1.49 -6.13
C GLU A 179 -7.16 -0.86 -6.62
N GLY A 180 -7.75 0.07 -5.84
CA GLY A 180 -8.96 0.81 -6.24
C GLY A 180 -10.21 -0.06 -6.27
N ARG A 181 -10.29 -1.12 -5.43
CA ARG A 181 -11.45 -2.03 -5.38
C ARG A 181 -12.67 -1.43 -4.70
N PHE A 182 -12.53 -0.27 -4.07
CA PHE A 182 -13.60 0.46 -3.41
C PHE A 182 -14.11 1.59 -4.28
N THR A 183 -15.45 1.75 -4.32
CA THR A 183 -16.13 2.76 -5.11
C THR A 183 -16.81 3.85 -4.27
N GLU A 184 -16.86 3.67 -2.94
CA GLU A 184 -17.56 4.56 -2.02
C GLU A 184 -16.68 4.95 -0.84
N SER A 185 -16.58 6.27 -0.57
CA SER A 185 -15.78 6.80 0.55
C SER A 185 -16.31 6.35 1.91
N ASP A 186 -17.64 6.24 2.06
CA ASP A 186 -18.24 5.87 3.32
C ASP A 186 -17.87 4.45 3.74
N THR A 187 -17.88 3.51 2.80
CA THR A 187 -17.42 2.12 3.03
C THR A 187 -15.96 2.07 3.45
N ILE A 188 -15.10 2.91 2.86
CA ILE A 188 -13.67 3.00 3.22
C ILE A 188 -13.52 3.55 4.64
N ASN A 189 -14.21 4.66 4.95
CA ASN A 189 -14.14 5.33 6.24
C ASN A 189 -14.66 4.45 7.38
N GLU A 190 -15.74 3.70 7.13
CA GLU A 190 -16.28 2.72 8.08
C GLU A 190 -15.24 1.63 8.38
N ARG A 191 -14.60 1.05 7.36
CA ARG A 191 -13.56 0.03 7.53
C ARG A 191 -12.32 0.57 8.24
N LEU A 192 -11.88 1.79 7.92
CA LEU A 192 -10.80 2.44 8.66
C LEU A 192 -11.13 2.56 10.16
N SER A 193 -12.37 3.00 10.46
CA SER A 193 -12.84 3.14 11.85
C SER A 193 -12.89 1.79 12.58
N ILE A 194 -13.39 0.74 11.92
CA ILE A 194 -13.41 -0.64 12.43
C ILE A 194 -11.99 -1.13 12.74
N LEU A 195 -11.03 -0.82 11.89
CA LEU A 195 -9.61 -1.18 12.07
C LEU A 195 -8.89 -0.30 13.12
N GLY A 196 -9.61 0.62 13.79
CA GLY A 196 -9.05 1.51 14.80
C GLY A 196 -8.33 2.73 14.24
N TYR A 197 -8.51 3.05 12.96
CA TYR A 197 -7.96 4.23 12.32
C TYR A 197 -9.07 5.27 12.13
N THR A 198 -8.94 6.41 12.79
CA THR A 198 -9.85 7.54 12.53
C THR A 198 -9.53 8.13 11.16
N PRO A 199 -10.50 8.21 10.23
CA PRO A 199 -10.28 8.87 8.95
C PRO A 199 -9.88 10.33 9.19
N GLY A 200 -8.66 10.70 8.79
CA GLY A 200 -8.13 12.04 9.02
C GLY A 200 -8.58 13.07 7.99
N GLY A 201 -9.06 12.60 6.83
CA GLY A 201 -9.47 13.46 5.71
C GLY A 201 -8.33 13.99 4.86
N TYR A 202 -7.07 13.81 5.25
CA TYR A 202 -5.88 14.18 4.46
C TYR A 202 -4.90 13.02 4.41
N TYR A 203 -4.46 12.69 3.22
CA TYR A 203 -3.70 11.49 2.92
C TYR A 203 -2.47 11.80 2.08
N CYS A 204 -1.47 10.93 2.15
CA CYS A 204 -0.34 10.88 1.25
C CYS A 204 0.15 9.44 1.13
N VAL A 205 0.48 8.99 -0.06
CA VAL A 205 1.07 7.66 -0.28
C VAL A 205 2.57 7.79 -0.48
N ILE A 206 3.32 6.95 0.22
CA ILE A 206 4.76 6.83 0.07
C ILE A 206 5.06 5.39 -0.32
N ALA A 207 5.73 5.20 -1.44
CA ALA A 207 6.25 3.91 -1.88
C ALA A 207 7.74 3.86 -1.61
N LEU A 208 8.21 2.76 -1.00
CA LEU A 208 9.63 2.57 -0.69
C LEU A 208 10.12 1.28 -1.33
N GLU A 209 11.34 1.33 -1.85
CA GLU A 209 12.05 0.17 -2.37
C GLU A 209 13.54 0.21 -1.96
N PRO A 210 14.26 -0.93 -1.98
CA PRO A 210 15.70 -0.95 -1.78
C PRO A 210 16.41 -0.15 -2.87
N ALA A 211 17.38 0.69 -2.50
CA ALA A 211 18.21 1.41 -3.47
C ALA A 211 19.08 0.46 -4.31
N THR A 212 19.39 -0.71 -3.74
CA THR A 212 20.05 -1.83 -4.43
C THR A 212 19.11 -3.03 -4.38
N PRO A 213 18.80 -3.70 -5.50
CA PRO A 213 17.91 -4.85 -5.51
C PRO A 213 18.37 -5.92 -4.51
N LEU A 214 17.50 -6.28 -3.57
CA LEU A 214 17.75 -7.28 -2.54
C LEU A 214 16.70 -8.39 -2.63
N ASP A 215 17.15 -9.63 -2.68
CA ASP A 215 16.30 -10.82 -2.77
C ASP A 215 15.90 -11.33 -1.36
N ASN A 216 15.29 -10.46 -0.52
CA ASN A 216 15.01 -10.84 0.87
C ASN A 216 13.69 -10.27 1.43
N HIS A 217 12.59 -11.01 1.29
CA HIS A 217 11.26 -10.66 1.82
C HIS A 217 11.20 -10.49 3.35
N LEU A 218 12.06 -11.14 4.11
CA LEU A 218 12.14 -10.99 5.58
C LEU A 218 12.64 -9.60 6.00
N PHE A 219 13.41 -8.95 5.13
CA PHE A 219 13.90 -7.59 5.35
C PHE A 219 12.74 -6.60 5.45
N HIS A 220 11.77 -6.66 4.57
CA HIS A 220 10.66 -5.71 4.49
C HIS A 220 9.77 -5.69 5.74
N ARG A 221 9.59 -6.82 6.42
CA ARG A 221 8.73 -6.90 7.60
C ARG A 221 9.24 -6.07 8.79
N ARG A 222 10.54 -6.11 9.04
CA ARG A 222 11.19 -5.26 10.06
C ARG A 222 11.03 -3.79 9.74
N GLN A 223 11.11 -3.44 8.47
CA GLN A 223 11.02 -2.07 7.98
C GLN A 223 9.62 -1.48 8.16
N VAL A 224 8.56 -2.27 7.90
CA VAL A 224 7.18 -1.86 8.15
C VAL A 224 6.96 -1.49 9.61
N MET A 225 7.45 -2.30 10.56
CA MET A 225 7.33 -2.01 11.99
C MET A 225 8.06 -0.72 12.38
N ALA A 226 9.28 -0.53 11.91
CA ALA A 226 10.08 0.67 12.20
C ALA A 226 9.43 1.94 11.60
N LEU A 227 8.85 1.87 10.41
CA LEU A 227 8.11 2.99 9.81
C LEU A 227 6.90 3.41 10.66
N ARG A 228 6.17 2.45 11.22
CA ARG A 228 5.01 2.72 12.07
C ARG A 228 5.38 3.40 13.40
N GLU A 229 6.55 3.11 13.95
CA GLU A 229 7.05 3.82 15.14
C GLU A 229 7.24 5.32 14.87
N HIS A 230 7.68 5.67 13.65
CA HIS A 230 7.86 7.06 13.25
C HIS A 230 6.56 7.75 12.80
N TYR A 231 5.61 6.97 12.30
CA TYR A 231 4.31 7.46 11.81
C TYR A 231 3.14 6.67 12.44
N PRO A 232 2.83 6.86 13.74
CA PRO A 232 1.92 6.00 14.50
C PRO A 232 0.48 5.93 13.96
N LYS A 233 0.02 7.00 13.29
CA LYS A 233 -1.34 7.08 12.70
C LYS A 233 -1.38 6.58 11.24
N SER A 234 -0.27 6.07 10.71
CA SER A 234 -0.17 5.58 9.35
C SER A 234 -0.36 4.07 9.25
N MET A 235 -0.70 3.60 8.08
CA MET A 235 -0.76 2.18 7.74
C MET A 235 0.34 1.84 6.74
N ALA A 236 1.08 0.78 7.01
CA ALA A 236 2.15 0.33 6.13
C ALA A 236 1.98 -1.15 5.78
N VAL A 237 2.23 -1.50 4.52
CA VAL A 237 2.11 -2.86 4.01
C VAL A 237 3.25 -3.16 3.04
N VAL A 238 3.67 -4.42 3.00
CA VAL A 238 4.50 -4.93 1.89
C VAL A 238 3.57 -5.41 0.79
N TYR A 239 3.72 -4.85 -0.40
CA TYR A 239 2.91 -5.22 -1.54
C TYR A 239 3.76 -5.22 -2.82
N LYS A 240 3.77 -6.37 -3.51
CA LYS A 240 4.75 -6.66 -4.56
C LYS A 240 6.15 -6.44 -3.98
N ASP A 241 7.04 -5.79 -4.61
CA ASP A 241 8.41 -5.59 -4.12
C ASP A 241 8.62 -4.26 -3.37
N HIS A 242 7.52 -3.61 -2.94
CA HIS A 242 7.55 -2.30 -2.31
C HIS A 242 6.98 -2.34 -0.88
N ILE A 243 7.44 -1.43 -0.04
CA ILE A 243 6.74 -1.06 1.19
C ILE A 243 5.88 0.16 0.86
N LEU A 244 4.58 0.04 1.05
CA LEU A 244 3.63 1.12 0.85
C LEU A 244 3.22 1.68 2.21
N LEU A 245 3.32 2.99 2.38
CA LEU A 245 2.94 3.71 3.58
C LEU A 245 1.82 4.70 3.23
N LEU A 246 0.65 4.52 3.84
CA LEU A 246 -0.45 5.47 3.78
C LEU A 246 -0.39 6.38 5.00
N ILE A 247 -0.04 7.63 4.79
CA ILE A 247 -0.17 8.69 5.79
C ILE A 247 -1.63 9.10 5.87
N ASN A 248 -2.17 9.22 7.09
CA ASN A 248 -3.53 9.61 7.38
C ASN A 248 -3.51 10.67 8.50
N GLN A 249 -3.98 11.89 8.24
CA GLN A 249 -3.94 13.02 9.16
C GLN A 249 -5.24 13.82 9.16
N GLU A 250 -5.54 14.46 10.30
CA GLU A 250 -6.70 15.37 10.48
C GLU A 250 -6.49 16.76 9.85
N HIS A 251 -5.25 17.09 9.53
CA HIS A 251 -4.85 18.36 8.92
C HIS A 251 -4.12 18.11 7.60
N PRO A 252 -4.07 19.10 6.70
CA PRO A 252 -3.35 18.97 5.44
C PRO A 252 -1.93 18.43 5.66
N VAL A 253 -1.58 17.37 4.91
CA VAL A 253 -0.23 16.79 4.98
C VAL A 253 0.75 17.79 4.39
N LEU A 254 1.56 18.40 5.24
CA LEU A 254 2.64 19.28 4.82
C LEU A 254 3.93 18.46 4.73
N LEU A 255 4.47 18.33 3.53
CA LEU A 255 5.73 17.62 3.26
C LEU A 255 6.93 18.51 3.64
N THR A 256 6.96 18.95 4.91
CA THR A 256 8.04 19.78 5.45
C THR A 256 9.27 18.94 5.79
N ASP A 257 10.43 19.56 5.89
CA ASP A 257 11.66 18.90 6.33
C ASP A 257 11.49 18.18 7.68
N THR A 258 10.76 18.80 8.62
CA THR A 258 10.47 18.20 9.93
C THR A 258 9.65 16.91 9.80
N PHE A 259 8.69 16.87 8.90
CA PHE A 259 7.85 15.69 8.66
C PHE A 259 8.64 14.59 7.91
N LEU A 260 9.48 14.97 6.97
CA LEU A 260 10.24 14.06 6.11
C LEU A 260 11.56 13.58 6.74
N HIS A 261 12.08 14.27 7.73
CA HIS A 261 13.37 13.92 8.35
C HIS A 261 13.43 12.48 8.92
N PRO A 262 12.39 11.97 9.63
CA PRO A 262 12.36 10.56 10.05
C PRO A 262 12.43 9.59 8.86
N LEU A 263 11.71 9.87 7.78
CA LEU A 263 11.73 9.06 6.56
C LEU A 263 13.09 9.09 5.87
N GLN A 264 13.70 10.27 5.75
CA GLN A 264 15.06 10.43 5.20
C GLN A 264 16.07 9.62 6.02
N THR A 265 16.00 9.72 7.34
CA THR A 265 16.88 8.96 8.24
C THR A 265 16.66 7.45 8.09
N PHE A 266 15.39 7.03 8.03
CA PHE A 266 15.04 5.63 7.82
C PHE A 266 15.58 5.11 6.47
N CYS A 267 15.35 5.82 5.37
CA CYS A 267 15.82 5.43 4.04
C CYS A 267 17.34 5.34 3.99
N THR A 268 18.05 6.31 4.58
CA THR A 268 19.53 6.31 4.63
C THR A 268 20.08 5.12 5.42
N ARG A 269 19.47 4.79 6.59
CA ARG A 269 19.93 3.68 7.45
C ARG A 269 19.68 2.30 6.84
N ASN A 270 18.65 2.17 6.02
CA ASN A 270 18.20 0.89 5.50
C ASN A 270 18.47 0.70 4.01
N ASP A 271 19.27 1.59 3.41
CA ASP A 271 19.59 1.63 1.98
C ASP A 271 18.33 1.56 1.09
N MET A 272 17.35 2.40 1.42
CA MET A 272 16.08 2.50 0.69
C MET A 272 15.94 3.85 0.02
N ILE A 273 15.07 3.90 -0.99
CA ILE A 273 14.59 5.12 -1.63
C ILE A 273 13.07 5.17 -1.50
N ALA A 274 12.51 6.38 -1.54
CA ALA A 274 11.08 6.60 -1.37
C ALA A 274 10.54 7.55 -2.42
N GLY A 275 9.46 7.15 -3.09
CA GLY A 275 8.64 7.99 -3.96
C GLY A 275 7.41 8.49 -3.20
N ILE A 276 7.20 9.79 -3.18
CA ILE A 276 6.19 10.48 -2.39
C ILE A 276 5.14 11.08 -3.32
N SER A 277 3.86 10.67 -3.16
CA SER A 277 2.74 11.26 -3.89
C SER A 277 2.47 12.70 -3.47
N GLN A 278 1.67 13.41 -4.23
CA GLN A 278 1.04 14.63 -3.73
C GLN A 278 0.07 14.29 -2.59
N PRO A 279 -0.09 15.18 -1.60
CA PRO A 279 -1.16 15.08 -0.60
C PRO A 279 -2.54 15.20 -1.26
N PHE A 280 -3.52 14.47 -0.71
CA PHE A 280 -4.90 14.47 -1.22
C PHE A 280 -5.91 14.33 -0.09
N ALA A 281 -7.18 14.66 -0.37
CA ALA A 281 -8.26 14.61 0.62
C ALA A 281 -9.32 13.55 0.29
N ASP A 282 -9.46 13.16 -0.97
CA ASP A 282 -10.46 12.20 -1.40
C ASP A 282 -9.87 10.78 -1.39
N ILE A 283 -10.23 9.98 -0.39
CA ILE A 283 -9.68 8.63 -0.18
C ILE A 283 -9.99 7.66 -1.34
N ILE A 284 -11.06 7.87 -2.10
CA ILE A 284 -11.37 7.04 -3.29
C ILE A 284 -10.26 7.12 -4.33
N LYS A 285 -9.57 8.26 -4.41
CA LYS A 285 -8.50 8.50 -5.37
C LYS A 285 -7.17 7.87 -4.98
N ILE A 286 -7.09 7.16 -3.88
CA ILE A 286 -5.84 6.59 -3.34
C ILE A 286 -5.08 5.76 -4.38
N SER A 287 -5.76 4.99 -5.22
CA SER A 287 -5.14 4.20 -6.28
C SER A 287 -4.33 5.06 -7.26
N ALA A 288 -4.86 6.23 -7.64
CA ALA A 288 -4.13 7.17 -8.49
C ALA A 288 -2.87 7.71 -7.82
N TYR A 289 -2.94 8.03 -6.51
CA TYR A 289 -1.78 8.51 -5.75
C TYR A 289 -0.78 7.40 -5.42
N TYR A 290 -1.23 6.16 -5.27
CA TYR A 290 -0.37 4.98 -5.21
C TYR A 290 0.46 4.84 -6.50
N HIS A 291 -0.20 4.87 -7.66
CA HIS A 291 0.51 4.83 -8.94
C HIS A 291 1.43 6.05 -9.15
N GLN A 292 1.04 7.23 -8.65
CA GLN A 292 1.89 8.41 -8.69
C GLN A 292 3.18 8.19 -7.87
N ALA A 293 3.08 7.63 -6.66
CA ALA A 293 4.24 7.34 -5.82
C ALA A 293 5.19 6.31 -6.46
N LEU A 294 4.64 5.22 -7.04
CA LEU A 294 5.43 4.23 -7.78
C LEU A 294 6.12 4.86 -9.00
N ARG A 295 5.37 5.63 -9.78
CA ARG A 295 5.90 6.27 -10.98
C ARG A 295 7.00 7.28 -10.64
N THR A 296 6.91 7.91 -9.46
CA THR A 296 7.95 8.80 -8.95
C THR A 296 9.26 8.03 -8.72
N LEU A 297 9.22 6.83 -8.17
CA LEU A 297 10.40 5.96 -8.03
C LEU A 297 10.98 5.57 -9.41
N GLU A 298 10.16 5.06 -10.31
CA GLU A 298 10.57 4.60 -11.64
C GLU A 298 11.26 5.70 -12.48
N LEU A 299 10.81 6.95 -12.33
CA LEU A 299 11.32 8.10 -13.09
C LEU A 299 12.41 8.87 -12.35
N SER A 300 12.75 8.47 -11.14
CA SER A 300 13.75 9.14 -10.31
C SER A 300 15.17 8.91 -10.84
N ASP A 301 15.97 9.94 -10.77
CA ASP A 301 17.41 9.85 -11.05
C ASP A 301 18.13 9.33 -9.81
N THR A 302 18.41 8.04 -9.77
CA THR A 302 19.12 7.37 -8.66
C THR A 302 20.64 7.48 -8.75
N SER A 303 21.19 8.24 -9.69
CA SER A 303 22.64 8.41 -9.86
C SER A 303 23.30 9.11 -8.67
N ASN A 304 22.55 9.92 -7.93
CA ASN A 304 23.03 10.56 -6.71
C ASN A 304 22.61 9.77 -5.45
N PRO A 305 23.51 8.99 -4.83
CA PRO A 305 23.19 8.17 -3.67
C PRO A 305 22.85 8.96 -2.39
N SER A 306 23.05 10.28 -2.40
CA SER A 306 22.65 11.14 -1.27
C SER A 306 21.18 11.49 -1.27
N ILE A 307 20.49 11.36 -2.41
CA ILE A 307 19.06 11.62 -2.55
C ILE A 307 18.33 10.31 -2.28
N ARG A 308 17.46 10.31 -1.28
CA ARG A 308 16.70 9.14 -0.87
C ARG A 308 15.18 9.35 -0.98
N LEU A 309 14.74 10.59 -1.03
CA LEU A 309 13.33 10.96 -1.15
C LEU A 309 13.11 11.67 -2.47
N TYR A 310 12.13 11.18 -3.23
CA TYR A 310 11.75 11.71 -4.52
C TYR A 310 10.30 12.18 -4.45
N HIS A 311 10.06 13.44 -4.78
CA HIS A 311 8.72 14.01 -4.77
C HIS A 311 8.07 13.89 -6.14
N SER A 312 6.78 13.59 -6.17
CA SER A 312 6.03 13.50 -7.44
C SER A 312 6.00 14.81 -8.22
N THR A 313 6.20 15.95 -7.55
CA THR A 313 6.37 17.25 -8.20
C THR A 313 7.62 17.29 -9.08
N ASP A 314 8.71 16.67 -8.63
CA ASP A 314 9.98 16.64 -9.36
C ASP A 314 9.95 15.64 -10.53
N ALA A 315 9.13 14.60 -10.39
CA ALA A 315 8.89 13.61 -11.42
C ALA A 315 7.81 14.02 -12.44
N LEU A 316 7.15 15.18 -12.27
CA LEU A 316 6.03 15.60 -13.12
C LEU A 316 6.43 15.71 -14.60
N LEU A 317 7.50 16.43 -14.90
CA LEU A 317 7.96 16.59 -16.28
C LEU A 317 8.45 15.28 -16.89
N PRO A 318 9.30 14.48 -16.23
CA PRO A 318 9.63 13.13 -16.69
C PRO A 318 8.41 12.25 -16.96
N TYR A 319 7.37 12.33 -16.10
CA TYR A 319 6.11 11.61 -16.29
C TYR A 319 5.37 12.07 -17.56
N LEU A 320 5.24 13.39 -17.78
CA LEU A 320 4.61 13.92 -18.98
C LEU A 320 5.39 13.52 -20.22
N PHE A 321 6.71 13.60 -20.19
CA PHE A 321 7.57 13.27 -21.32
C PHE A 321 7.57 11.77 -21.64
N SER A 322 7.45 10.90 -20.64
CA SER A 322 7.37 9.44 -20.87
C SER A 322 6.13 8.99 -21.65
N ASN A 323 5.12 9.84 -21.75
CA ASN A 323 3.92 9.61 -22.53
C ASN A 323 4.00 10.22 -23.96
N CYS A 324 5.10 10.89 -24.30
CA CYS A 324 5.34 11.45 -25.63
C CYS A 324 6.32 10.56 -26.40
N ASP A 325 6.17 10.49 -27.72
CA ASP A 325 7.17 9.88 -28.56
C ASP A 325 8.41 10.79 -28.70
N TYR A 326 9.53 10.20 -29.06
CA TYR A 326 10.80 10.91 -29.21
C TYR A 326 10.71 12.09 -30.17
N SER A 327 10.03 11.91 -31.33
CA SER A 327 9.83 12.94 -32.33
C SER A 327 9.00 14.10 -31.82
N GLY A 328 7.93 13.81 -31.07
CA GLY A 328 7.07 14.82 -30.45
C GLY A 328 7.83 15.67 -29.44
N LEU A 329 8.70 15.05 -28.63
CA LEU A 329 9.54 15.79 -27.71
C LEU A 329 10.55 16.69 -28.43
N GLN A 330 11.20 16.20 -29.49
CA GLN A 330 12.11 17.02 -30.29
C GLN A 330 11.44 18.25 -30.89
N ILE A 331 10.21 18.07 -31.44
CA ILE A 331 9.41 19.19 -31.99
C ILE A 331 9.02 20.18 -30.88
N GLY A 332 8.85 19.71 -29.63
CA GLY A 332 8.55 20.54 -28.48
C GLY A 332 9.68 21.49 -28.03
N ILE A 333 10.90 21.30 -28.51
CA ILE A 333 12.03 22.19 -28.22
C ILE A 333 11.91 23.48 -29.05
N HIS A 334 11.92 24.63 -28.39
CA HIS A 334 11.81 25.91 -29.06
C HIS A 334 12.97 26.13 -30.04
N HIS A 335 12.68 26.59 -31.23
CA HIS A 335 13.66 26.72 -32.33
C HIS A 335 14.84 27.66 -31.97
N HIS A 336 14.64 28.67 -31.12
CA HIS A 336 15.71 29.53 -30.65
C HIS A 336 16.81 28.76 -29.90
N ILE A 337 16.47 27.68 -29.21
CA ILE A 337 17.45 26.85 -28.51
C ILE A 337 18.40 26.19 -29.51
N TYR A 338 17.88 25.69 -30.61
CA TYR A 338 18.72 25.16 -31.70
C TYR A 338 19.57 26.24 -32.37
N GLN A 339 19.02 27.45 -32.57
CA GLN A 339 19.80 28.59 -33.10
C GLN A 339 20.98 28.95 -32.18
N LEU A 340 20.78 28.96 -30.87
CA LEU A 340 21.85 29.22 -29.91
C LEU A 340 22.91 28.08 -29.90
N ILE A 341 22.49 26.83 -30.00
CA ILE A 341 23.41 25.69 -30.06
C ILE A 341 24.29 25.79 -31.32
N GLU A 342 23.69 26.09 -32.48
CA GLU A 342 24.44 26.27 -33.74
C GLU A 342 25.39 27.46 -33.65
N HIS A 343 24.94 28.61 -33.11
CA HIS A 343 25.76 29.79 -32.93
C HIS A 343 26.95 29.51 -32.02
N ASP A 344 26.73 28.86 -30.88
CA ASP A 344 27.81 28.50 -29.94
C ASP A 344 28.86 27.57 -30.60
N ARG A 345 28.38 26.65 -31.44
CA ARG A 345 29.23 25.73 -32.20
C ARG A 345 30.09 26.45 -33.22
N GLU A 346 29.51 27.42 -33.96
CA GLU A 346 30.20 28.17 -35.04
C GLU A 346 31.16 29.22 -34.47
N TYR A 347 30.70 30.00 -33.49
CA TYR A 347 31.46 31.15 -32.98
C TYR A 347 32.20 30.86 -31.64
N ARG A 348 32.11 29.63 -31.12
CA ARG A 348 32.72 29.22 -29.85
C ARG A 348 32.29 30.10 -28.70
N THR A 349 31.02 30.44 -28.64
CA THR A 349 30.38 31.19 -27.56
C THR A 349 29.77 30.22 -26.53
N ASP A 350 29.31 30.75 -25.38
CA ASP A 350 28.64 29.95 -24.30
C ASP A 350 27.25 30.52 -24.03
N PHE A 351 26.51 30.85 -25.07
CA PHE A 351 25.20 31.49 -24.93
C PHE A 351 24.15 30.55 -24.37
N ILE A 352 24.12 29.30 -24.82
CA ILE A 352 23.25 28.25 -24.29
C ILE A 352 23.47 28.08 -22.78
N GLN A 353 24.74 27.92 -22.38
CA GLN A 353 25.07 27.75 -20.96
C GLN A 353 24.74 29.01 -20.15
N THR A 354 24.91 30.19 -20.73
CA THR A 354 24.56 31.46 -20.08
C THR A 354 23.06 31.59 -19.84
N LEU A 355 22.24 31.31 -20.87
CA LEU A 355 20.79 31.34 -20.78
C LEU A 355 20.26 30.29 -19.79
N ARG A 356 20.75 29.05 -19.88
CA ARG A 356 20.38 27.96 -18.98
C ARG A 356 20.69 28.30 -17.51
N THR A 357 21.89 28.80 -17.25
CA THR A 357 22.28 29.18 -15.88
C THR A 357 21.44 30.36 -15.36
N TYR A 358 21.10 31.30 -16.23
CA TYR A 358 20.23 32.43 -15.88
C TYR A 358 18.84 31.96 -15.43
N LEU A 359 18.22 31.05 -16.20
CA LEU A 359 16.94 30.45 -15.86
C LEU A 359 17.02 29.64 -14.57
N ALA A 360 18.01 28.77 -14.43
CA ALA A 360 18.26 27.94 -13.25
C ALA A 360 18.63 28.74 -11.97
N CYS A 361 18.87 30.04 -12.09
CA CYS A 361 19.12 30.96 -10.99
C CYS A 361 17.90 31.88 -10.75
N ASP A 362 16.69 31.47 -11.05
CA ASP A 362 15.47 32.28 -10.90
C ASP A 362 15.59 33.66 -11.57
N ARG A 363 16.29 33.73 -12.68
CA ARG A 363 16.58 34.97 -13.43
C ARG A 363 17.39 36.01 -12.64
N ASN A 364 18.15 35.56 -11.65
CA ASN A 364 19.05 36.39 -10.88
C ASN A 364 20.39 36.52 -11.57
N ALA A 365 20.62 37.65 -12.26
CA ALA A 365 21.85 37.93 -13.02
C ALA A 365 23.14 37.87 -12.17
N ALA A 366 23.08 38.29 -10.91
CA ALA A 366 24.25 38.29 -10.05
C ALA A 366 24.65 36.85 -9.66
N LEU A 367 23.66 36.02 -9.31
CA LEU A 367 23.85 34.61 -8.99
C LEU A 367 24.29 33.82 -10.21
N ALA A 368 23.69 34.06 -11.38
CA ALA A 368 24.07 33.42 -12.64
C ALA A 368 25.51 33.75 -13.05
N ALA A 369 25.93 35.01 -12.97
CA ALA A 369 27.31 35.42 -13.24
C ALA A 369 28.28 34.74 -12.30
N SER A 370 27.97 34.65 -11.01
CA SER A 370 28.77 33.93 -10.01
C SER A 370 28.89 32.43 -10.33
N LYS A 371 27.81 31.75 -10.66
CA LYS A 371 27.81 30.33 -11.02
C LYS A 371 28.61 30.05 -12.32
N LEU A 372 28.60 31.00 -13.26
CA LEU A 372 29.35 30.92 -14.51
C LEU A 372 30.81 31.35 -14.33
N HIS A 373 31.22 31.79 -13.16
CA HIS A 373 32.55 32.32 -12.88
C HIS A 373 32.95 33.46 -13.83
N ILE A 374 32.01 34.33 -14.21
CA ILE A 374 32.26 35.50 -15.06
C ILE A 374 31.88 36.80 -14.33
N HIS A 375 32.47 37.92 -14.80
CA HIS A 375 32.09 39.22 -14.29
C HIS A 375 30.66 39.59 -14.71
N ARG A 376 29.95 40.33 -13.87
CA ARG A 376 28.55 40.73 -14.12
C ARG A 376 28.36 41.48 -15.43
N SER A 377 29.33 42.33 -15.83
CA SER A 377 29.31 43.03 -17.12
C SER A 377 29.41 42.05 -18.32
N THR A 378 30.20 40.99 -18.22
CA THR A 378 30.29 39.94 -19.25
C THR A 378 28.98 39.18 -19.35
N PHE A 379 28.35 38.89 -18.21
CA PHE A 379 27.03 38.27 -18.19
C PHE A 379 25.97 39.11 -18.91
N PHE A 380 25.86 40.40 -18.59
CA PHE A 380 24.91 41.29 -19.26
C PHE A 380 25.24 41.48 -20.75
N TYR A 381 26.51 41.53 -21.12
CA TYR A 381 26.92 41.54 -22.53
C TYR A 381 26.40 40.27 -23.26
N ARG A 382 26.59 39.08 -22.66
CA ARG A 382 26.10 37.82 -23.25
C ARG A 382 24.59 37.79 -23.37
N ILE A 383 23.85 38.19 -22.35
CA ILE A 383 22.37 38.25 -22.40
C ILE A 383 21.93 39.22 -23.49
N LYS A 384 22.51 40.40 -23.58
CA LYS A 384 22.18 41.35 -24.64
C LYS A 384 22.46 40.80 -26.03
N LYS A 385 23.55 40.04 -26.20
CA LYS A 385 23.85 39.38 -27.47
C LYS A 385 22.85 38.28 -27.82
N ILE A 386 22.36 37.54 -26.84
CA ILE A 386 21.29 36.55 -27.00
C ILE A 386 20.00 37.26 -27.45
N GLU A 387 19.64 38.38 -26.81
CA GLU A 387 18.46 39.17 -27.18
C GLU A 387 18.55 39.70 -28.62
N GLU A 388 19.70 40.23 -28.98
CA GLU A 388 19.96 40.72 -30.35
C GLU A 388 19.92 39.59 -31.41
N LEU A 389 20.48 38.43 -31.08
CA LEU A 389 20.55 37.26 -31.99
C LEU A 389 19.16 36.64 -32.26
N LEU A 390 18.34 36.57 -31.24
CA LEU A 390 17.03 35.92 -31.29
C LEU A 390 15.87 36.88 -31.52
N ASP A 391 16.14 38.18 -31.57
CA ASP A 391 15.15 39.27 -31.63
C ASP A 391 14.06 39.14 -30.55
N ILE A 392 14.53 39.02 -29.28
CA ILE A 392 13.67 38.79 -28.10
C ILE A 392 13.96 39.80 -27.00
N SER A 393 13.08 39.80 -25.98
CA SER A 393 13.36 40.40 -24.68
C SER A 393 13.54 39.33 -23.61
N ALA A 394 14.65 39.34 -22.87
CA ALA A 394 14.89 38.46 -21.73
C ALA A 394 13.98 38.76 -20.51
N THR A 395 12.98 39.60 -20.67
CA THR A 395 11.92 39.88 -19.69
C THR A 395 10.58 39.20 -20.05
N ASP A 396 10.45 38.62 -21.25
CA ASP A 396 9.24 37.87 -21.64
C ASP A 396 9.14 36.55 -20.86
N SER A 397 8.29 36.57 -19.85
CA SER A 397 8.12 35.44 -18.93
C SER A 397 7.58 34.18 -19.61
N HIS A 398 6.74 34.32 -20.66
CA HIS A 398 6.20 33.18 -21.40
C HIS A 398 7.29 32.53 -22.25
N LEU A 399 8.05 33.33 -22.95
CA LEU A 399 9.15 32.85 -23.79
C LEU A 399 10.24 32.18 -22.94
N LEU A 400 10.60 32.77 -21.81
CA LEU A 400 11.58 32.20 -20.89
C LEU A 400 11.10 30.87 -20.30
N PHE A 401 9.79 30.70 -20.01
CA PHE A 401 9.22 29.40 -19.62
C PHE A 401 9.36 28.36 -20.74
N LEU A 402 9.12 28.73 -22.00
CA LEU A 402 9.30 27.80 -23.13
C LEU A 402 10.76 27.38 -23.29
N TYR A 403 11.70 28.25 -23.00
CA TYR A 403 13.14 27.89 -23.02
C TYR A 403 13.48 26.94 -21.87
N GLU A 404 12.97 27.22 -20.69
CA GLU A 404 13.14 26.36 -19.52
C GLU A 404 12.60 24.97 -19.78
N LEU A 405 11.38 24.86 -20.31
CA LEU A 405 10.79 23.59 -20.76
C LEU A 405 11.64 22.89 -21.82
N SER A 406 12.19 23.64 -22.78
CA SER A 406 13.07 23.09 -23.83
C SER A 406 14.35 22.49 -23.21
N PHE A 407 14.92 23.10 -22.18
CA PHE A 407 16.07 22.53 -21.50
C PHE A 407 15.71 21.25 -20.73
N TYR A 408 14.53 21.20 -20.08
CA TYR A 408 14.04 19.95 -19.46
C TYR A 408 13.85 18.83 -20.47
N ILE A 409 13.32 19.13 -21.65
CA ILE A 409 13.18 18.15 -22.73
C ILE A 409 14.56 17.66 -23.21
N LEU A 410 15.53 18.55 -23.43
CA LEU A 410 16.88 18.18 -23.82
C LEU A 410 17.53 17.27 -22.79
N ASP A 411 17.39 17.58 -21.50
CA ASP A 411 17.92 16.75 -20.41
C ASP A 411 17.27 15.37 -20.39
N TYR A 412 15.96 15.30 -20.60
CA TYR A 412 15.25 14.04 -20.68
C TYR A 412 15.69 13.17 -21.86
N LEU A 413 15.87 13.77 -23.03
CA LEU A 413 16.31 13.08 -24.25
C LEU A 413 17.78 12.65 -24.21
N SER A 414 18.59 13.21 -23.31
CA SER A 414 20.01 12.88 -23.16
C SER A 414 20.26 11.75 -22.15
N ARG A 415 19.23 11.30 -21.43
CA ARG A 415 19.27 10.14 -20.51
C ARG A 415 19.16 8.83 -21.28
#